data_27dcc1fb85aa905fb1a28e2f975d81cd
#
_entry.id   27dcc1fb85aa905fb1a28e2f975d81cd
#
_cell.length_a   1.000
_cell.length_b   1.000
_cell.length_c   1.000
_cell.angle_alpha   90.00
_cell.angle_beta   90.00
_cell.angle_gamma   90.00
#
_symmetry.space_group_name_H-M   'P 1'
#
loop_
_entity.id
_entity.type
_entity.pdbx_description
1 polymer ?
#
loop_
_entity_poly.entity_id
_entity_poly.type
_entity_poly.pdbx_seq_one_letter_code
_entity_poly.pdbx_strand_id
1 'polypeptide(L)'
;AWLVFLLSAVAVVYTSLVALVQSDMKKLIAYSSVAHMAIVTIGLFAFNRQGIEGAMIMMLSHGLVSGALFLCVGVIYDRLHTREIARYGGLAENMPRYAVFFLFFTMASIGLPGTSGFVAEFLSLAGLYQVSTWAALICTTSIILGAAYMLYLYRRVAYGPLDKEDVRAMPDLSVREIALLAPVAAVALWMGVYPESFMAPMRNDVTTLLARIER
;
A
#
# COMPACT_ATOMS: atom_id res chain seq x y z
N ALA A 1 4.21 14.65 -21.20
CA ALA A 1 4.12 13.35 -20.50
C ALA A 1 5.49 12.83 -20.03
N TRP A 2 6.58 12.85 -20.87
CA TRP A 2 7.87 12.24 -20.54
C TRP A 2 8.52 12.77 -19.25
N LEU A 3 8.45 14.08 -18.97
CA LEU A 3 8.96 14.68 -17.73
C LEU A 3 8.24 14.13 -16.49
N VAL A 4 6.93 13.96 -16.59
CA VAL A 4 6.12 13.36 -15.50
C VAL A 4 6.53 11.92 -15.28
N PHE A 5 6.73 11.14 -16.35
CA PHE A 5 7.18 9.75 -16.24
C PHE A 5 8.56 9.65 -15.60
N LEU A 6 9.49 10.53 -15.98
CA LEU A 6 10.83 10.57 -15.38
C LEU A 6 10.77 10.89 -13.88
N LEU A 7 10.07 11.98 -13.51
CA LEU A 7 9.97 12.39 -12.12
C LEU A 7 9.25 11.34 -11.25
N SER A 8 8.20 10.73 -11.78
CA SER A 8 7.48 9.68 -11.08
C SER A 8 8.31 8.39 -10.95
N ALA A 9 9.06 8.00 -11.99
CA ALA A 9 9.96 6.86 -11.91
C ALA A 9 11.07 7.09 -10.86
N VAL A 10 11.65 8.29 -10.81
CA VAL A 10 12.59 8.68 -9.76
C VAL A 10 11.91 8.62 -8.38
N ALA A 11 10.71 9.17 -8.26
CA ALA A 11 9.97 9.14 -6.99
C ALA A 11 9.71 7.71 -6.52
N VAL A 12 9.26 6.80 -7.39
CA VAL A 12 9.03 5.38 -7.07
C VAL A 12 10.29 4.74 -6.49
N VAL A 13 11.42 4.83 -7.18
CA VAL A 13 12.66 4.18 -6.74
C VAL A 13 13.24 4.85 -5.50
N TYR A 14 13.38 6.18 -5.53
CA TYR A 14 14.00 6.94 -4.46
C TYR A 14 13.24 6.81 -3.14
N THR A 15 11.91 7.01 -3.15
CA THR A 15 11.13 6.97 -1.91
C THR A 15 11.00 5.56 -1.34
N SER A 16 11.00 4.53 -2.21
CA SER A 16 11.04 3.14 -1.77
C SER A 16 12.36 2.79 -1.07
N LEU A 17 13.49 3.27 -1.59
CA LEU A 17 14.80 3.10 -0.93
C LEU A 17 14.87 3.89 0.38
N VAL A 18 14.29 5.09 0.43
CA VAL A 18 14.19 5.87 1.67
C VAL A 18 13.31 5.15 2.70
N ALA A 19 12.18 4.53 2.27
CA ALA A 19 11.32 3.73 3.15
C ALA A 19 12.08 2.56 3.77
N LEU A 20 12.94 1.87 3.00
CA LEU A 20 13.69 0.70 3.46
C LEU A 20 14.63 0.99 4.63
N VAL A 21 15.18 2.21 4.71
CA VAL A 21 16.13 2.60 5.76
C VAL A 21 15.50 3.32 6.96
N GLN A 22 14.16 3.45 6.99
CA GLN A 22 13.50 4.12 8.10
C GLN A 22 13.54 3.29 9.39
N SER A 23 13.77 3.98 10.50
CA SER A 23 13.67 3.42 11.86
C SER A 23 12.29 3.62 12.50
N ASP A 24 11.48 4.55 11.99
CA ASP A 24 10.13 4.89 12.47
C ASP A 24 9.08 4.25 11.54
N MET A 25 8.16 3.44 12.10
CA MET A 25 7.11 2.75 11.35
C MET A 25 6.21 3.71 10.58
N LYS A 26 5.83 4.83 11.21
CA LYS A 26 4.96 5.84 10.57
C LYS A 26 5.66 6.50 9.39
N LYS A 27 6.96 6.81 9.52
CA LYS A 27 7.75 7.38 8.41
C LYS A 27 7.90 6.38 7.27
N LEU A 28 8.14 5.10 7.58
CA LEU A 28 8.25 4.05 6.56
C LEU A 28 6.96 3.98 5.73
N ILE A 29 5.79 3.89 6.37
CA ILE A 29 4.48 3.85 5.69
C ILE A 29 4.23 5.16 4.94
N ALA A 30 4.63 6.31 5.47
CA ALA A 30 4.47 7.59 4.77
C ALA A 30 5.32 7.67 3.48
N TYR A 31 6.57 7.18 3.50
CA TYR A 31 7.40 7.14 2.29
C TYR A 31 6.89 6.12 1.28
N SER A 32 6.35 4.98 1.72
CA SER A 32 5.68 4.04 0.81
C SER A 32 4.49 4.68 0.10
N SER A 33 3.74 5.55 0.80
CA SER A 33 2.63 6.31 0.21
C SER A 33 3.07 7.20 -0.95
N VAL A 34 4.24 7.84 -0.85
CA VAL A 34 4.78 8.67 -1.94
C VAL A 34 5.09 7.80 -3.17
N ALA A 35 5.66 6.60 -2.99
CA ALA A 35 5.91 5.68 -4.08
C ALA A 35 4.62 5.25 -4.79
N HIS A 36 3.57 4.89 -4.02
CA HIS A 36 2.26 4.52 -4.59
C HIS A 36 1.59 5.69 -5.31
N MET A 37 1.67 6.92 -4.77
CA MET A 37 1.12 8.10 -5.44
C MET A 37 1.88 8.45 -6.71
N ALA A 38 3.16 8.13 -6.82
CA ALA A 38 3.90 8.26 -8.07
C ALA A 38 3.37 7.29 -9.15
N ILE A 39 2.93 6.08 -8.78
CA ILE A 39 2.26 5.14 -9.70
C ILE A 39 0.89 5.68 -10.13
N VAL A 40 0.12 6.31 -9.23
CA VAL A 40 -1.12 7.01 -9.59
C VAL A 40 -0.86 8.08 -10.64
N THR A 41 0.13 8.93 -10.41
CA THR A 41 0.49 10.01 -11.34
C THR A 41 0.84 9.45 -12.73
N ILE A 42 1.65 8.40 -12.79
CA ILE A 42 2.04 7.75 -14.04
C ILE A 42 0.82 7.16 -14.76
N GLY A 43 -0.06 6.47 -14.03
CA GLY A 43 -1.27 5.89 -14.59
C GLY A 43 -2.20 6.94 -15.21
N LEU A 44 -2.39 8.07 -14.54
CA LEU A 44 -3.17 9.19 -15.07
C LEU A 44 -2.56 9.79 -16.34
N PHE A 45 -1.24 9.99 -16.36
CA PHE A 45 -0.54 10.58 -17.51
C PHE A 45 -0.21 9.58 -18.63
N ALA A 46 -0.56 8.31 -18.46
CA ALA A 46 -0.54 7.34 -19.57
C ALA A 46 -1.65 7.64 -20.61
N PHE A 47 -2.67 8.41 -20.28
CA PHE A 47 -3.76 8.82 -21.14
C PHE A 47 -4.40 7.65 -21.92
N ASN A 48 -4.48 6.49 -21.29
CA ASN A 48 -5.23 5.35 -21.78
C ASN A 48 -6.17 4.82 -20.69
N ARG A 49 -7.14 4.02 -21.11
CA ARG A 49 -8.18 3.53 -20.21
C ARG A 49 -7.62 2.75 -19.02
N GLN A 50 -6.71 1.80 -19.28
CA GLN A 50 -6.14 0.95 -18.23
C GLN A 50 -5.35 1.76 -17.20
N GLY A 51 -4.54 2.71 -17.64
CA GLY A 51 -3.75 3.57 -16.77
C GLY A 51 -4.63 4.44 -15.87
N ILE A 52 -5.68 5.08 -16.42
CA ILE A 52 -6.57 5.95 -15.66
C ILE A 52 -7.43 5.13 -14.69
N GLU A 53 -8.06 4.03 -15.15
CA GLU A 53 -8.85 3.14 -14.28
C GLU A 53 -7.96 2.57 -13.15
N GLY A 54 -6.74 2.12 -13.47
CA GLY A 54 -5.77 1.65 -12.48
C GLY A 54 -5.39 2.72 -11.46
N ALA A 55 -5.11 3.94 -11.91
CA ALA A 55 -4.78 5.06 -11.03
C ALA A 55 -5.94 5.41 -10.08
N MET A 56 -7.18 5.42 -10.57
CA MET A 56 -8.38 5.69 -9.75
C MET A 56 -8.58 4.61 -8.68
N ILE A 57 -8.47 3.33 -9.06
CA ILE A 57 -8.54 2.21 -8.10
C ILE A 57 -7.38 2.29 -7.11
N MET A 58 -6.18 2.72 -7.56
CA MET A 58 -5.03 2.89 -6.67
C MET A 58 -5.26 3.96 -5.61
N MET A 59 -5.88 5.08 -5.95
CA MET A 59 -6.23 6.11 -4.97
C MET A 59 -7.18 5.56 -3.90
N LEU A 60 -8.22 4.82 -4.29
CA LEU A 60 -9.17 4.21 -3.35
C LEU A 60 -8.51 3.12 -2.50
N SER A 61 -7.80 2.19 -3.13
CA SER A 61 -7.09 1.10 -2.47
C SER A 61 -6.06 1.62 -1.47
N HIS A 62 -5.25 2.59 -1.90
CA HIS A 62 -4.23 3.19 -1.05
C HIS A 62 -4.84 3.91 0.16
N GLY A 63 -5.94 4.65 -0.03
CA GLY A 63 -6.65 5.30 1.06
C GLY A 63 -7.10 4.31 2.13
N LEU A 64 -7.64 3.16 1.73
CA LEU A 64 -8.07 2.10 2.64
C LEU A 64 -6.89 1.38 3.30
N VAL A 65 -5.95 0.86 2.50
CA VAL A 65 -4.86 0.02 3.00
C VAL A 65 -3.84 0.81 3.81
N SER A 66 -3.42 1.99 3.32
CA SER A 66 -2.52 2.88 4.06
C SER A 66 -3.17 3.41 5.34
N GLY A 67 -4.45 3.79 5.28
CA GLY A 67 -5.22 4.18 6.45
C GLY A 67 -5.25 3.08 7.51
N ALA A 68 -5.50 1.83 7.10
CA ALA A 68 -5.49 0.68 8.01
C ALA A 68 -4.09 0.38 8.58
N LEU A 69 -3.02 0.54 7.79
CA LEU A 69 -1.64 0.43 8.29
C LEU A 69 -1.34 1.49 9.35
N PHE A 70 -1.79 2.74 9.15
CA PHE A 70 -1.66 3.79 10.17
C PHE A 70 -2.49 3.48 11.42
N LEU A 71 -3.68 2.88 11.29
CA LEU A 71 -4.45 2.40 12.44
C LEU A 71 -3.70 1.29 13.18
N CYS A 72 -3.08 0.34 12.48
CA CYS A 72 -2.24 -0.69 13.10
C CYS A 72 -1.06 -0.06 13.87
N VAL A 73 -0.39 0.96 13.31
CA VAL A 73 0.66 1.70 14.04
C VAL A 73 0.06 2.43 15.25
N GLY A 74 -1.13 3.02 15.12
CA GLY A 74 -1.84 3.67 16.22
C GLY A 74 -2.11 2.72 17.38
N VAL A 75 -2.60 1.52 17.09
CA VAL A 75 -2.89 0.47 18.09
C VAL A 75 -1.69 0.17 18.99
N ILE A 76 -0.51 -0.04 18.41
CA ILE A 76 0.69 -0.34 19.21
C ILE A 76 1.30 0.92 19.83
N TYR A 77 1.14 2.08 19.18
CA TYR A 77 1.58 3.36 19.73
C TYR A 77 0.79 3.74 20.99
N ASP A 78 -0.52 3.51 21.04
CA ASP A 78 -1.35 3.79 22.21
C ASP A 78 -0.94 2.97 23.45
N ARG A 79 -0.25 1.82 23.21
CA ARG A 79 0.23 0.93 24.28
C ARG A 79 1.63 1.30 24.79
N LEU A 80 2.55 1.70 23.89
CA LEU A 80 3.97 1.95 24.24
C LEU A 80 4.45 3.39 24.00
N HIS A 81 3.61 4.24 23.39
CA HIS A 81 3.93 5.64 23.05
C HIS A 81 5.22 5.83 22.25
N THR A 82 5.61 4.83 21.46
CA THR A 82 6.76 4.88 20.56
C THR A 82 6.42 4.32 19.18
N ARG A 83 7.12 4.76 18.14
CA ARG A 83 6.98 4.28 16.75
C ARG A 83 8.27 3.67 16.23
N GLU A 84 9.27 3.59 17.09
CA GLU A 84 10.57 3.06 16.72
C GLU A 84 10.49 1.54 16.51
N ILE A 85 10.85 1.08 15.31
CA ILE A 85 10.76 -0.34 14.91
C ILE A 85 11.59 -1.23 15.84
N ALA A 86 12.76 -0.74 16.29
CA ALA A 86 13.65 -1.49 17.17
C ALA A 86 13.08 -1.71 18.59
N ARG A 87 12.03 -0.97 18.99
CA ARG A 87 11.36 -1.15 20.28
C ARG A 87 10.42 -2.34 20.29
N TYR A 88 9.96 -2.80 19.13
CA TYR A 88 9.05 -3.92 19.00
C TYR A 88 9.79 -5.20 18.62
N GLY A 89 9.15 -6.33 18.84
CA GLY A 89 9.60 -7.65 18.46
C GLY A 89 8.67 -8.71 19.04
N GLY A 90 8.48 -9.83 18.33
CA GLY A 90 7.71 -10.97 18.82
C GLY A 90 6.20 -10.74 19.01
N LEU A 91 5.62 -9.69 18.44
CA LEU A 91 4.19 -9.38 18.64
C LEU A 91 3.25 -10.50 18.19
N ALA A 92 3.69 -11.39 17.31
CA ALA A 92 2.87 -12.52 16.88
C ALA A 92 2.59 -13.52 18.03
N GLU A 93 3.43 -13.54 19.06
CA GLU A 93 3.27 -14.44 20.21
C GLU A 93 2.21 -13.94 21.20
N ASN A 94 2.25 -12.64 21.54
CA ASN A 94 1.33 -12.07 22.55
C ASN A 94 0.13 -11.32 21.95
N MET A 95 0.21 -10.88 20.67
CA MET A 95 -0.84 -10.17 19.96
C MET A 95 -1.18 -10.84 18.60
N PRO A 96 -1.62 -12.10 18.58
CA PRO A 96 -1.82 -12.84 17.32
C PRO A 96 -2.88 -12.22 16.42
N ARG A 97 -3.96 -11.66 16.96
CA ARG A 97 -4.99 -10.97 16.16
C ARG A 97 -4.43 -9.74 15.47
N TYR A 98 -3.66 -8.93 16.21
CA TYR A 98 -2.94 -7.79 15.63
C TYR A 98 -2.01 -8.23 14.50
N ALA A 99 -1.21 -9.26 14.71
CA ALA A 99 -0.27 -9.76 13.73
C ALA A 99 -0.96 -10.20 12.43
N VAL A 100 -2.14 -10.83 12.52
CA VAL A 100 -2.92 -11.23 11.33
C VAL A 100 -3.42 -10.01 10.55
N PHE A 101 -4.02 -9.01 11.21
CA PHE A 101 -4.46 -7.79 10.52
C PHE A 101 -3.30 -7.00 9.92
N PHE A 102 -2.21 -6.87 10.67
CA PHE A 102 -1.02 -6.18 10.20
C PHE A 102 -0.38 -6.89 9.00
N LEU A 103 -0.33 -8.25 9.01
CA LEU A 103 0.11 -9.05 7.86
C LEU A 103 -0.81 -8.82 6.66
N PHE A 104 -2.12 -8.88 6.87
CA PHE A 104 -3.09 -8.70 5.79
C PHE A 104 -2.90 -7.35 5.07
N PHE A 105 -2.83 -6.25 5.83
CA PHE A 105 -2.64 -4.92 5.24
C PHE A 105 -1.24 -4.72 4.66
N THR A 106 -0.22 -5.35 5.25
CA THR A 106 1.13 -5.41 4.68
C THR A 106 1.11 -6.09 3.31
N MET A 107 0.47 -7.26 3.19
CA MET A 107 0.36 -7.99 1.92
C MET A 107 -0.51 -7.25 0.90
N ALA A 108 -1.59 -6.60 1.34
CA ALA A 108 -2.42 -5.76 0.48
C ALA A 108 -1.65 -4.53 -0.06
N SER A 109 -0.77 -3.95 0.75
CA SER A 109 0.10 -2.84 0.35
C SER A 109 1.20 -3.25 -0.64
N ILE A 110 1.67 -4.50 -0.58
CA ILE A 110 2.64 -5.07 -1.53
C ILE A 110 1.99 -5.41 -2.88
N GLY A 111 0.65 -5.51 -2.92
CA GLY A 111 -0.07 -5.94 -4.11
C GLY A 111 -0.22 -7.46 -4.21
N LEU A 112 -0.58 -8.13 -3.10
CA LEU A 112 -0.91 -9.56 -3.14
C LEU A 112 -2.13 -9.80 -4.06
N PRO A 113 -2.07 -10.73 -5.02
CA PRO A 113 -3.22 -11.11 -5.83
C PRO A 113 -4.44 -11.47 -4.97
N GLY A 114 -5.62 -10.93 -5.34
CA GLY A 114 -6.84 -11.03 -4.53
C GLY A 114 -7.06 -9.87 -3.57
N THR A 115 -6.14 -8.91 -3.50
CA THR A 115 -6.32 -7.65 -2.77
C THR A 115 -6.41 -6.45 -3.71
N SER A 116 -6.96 -5.36 -3.20
CA SER A 116 -7.17 -4.12 -3.98
C SER A 116 -5.88 -3.51 -4.53
N GLY A 117 -4.75 -3.65 -3.83
CA GLY A 117 -3.44 -3.15 -4.25
C GLY A 117 -2.96 -3.78 -5.55
N PHE A 118 -3.12 -5.10 -5.70
CA PHE A 118 -2.72 -5.81 -6.91
C PHE A 118 -3.44 -5.29 -8.17
N VAL A 119 -4.76 -5.18 -8.11
CA VAL A 119 -5.57 -4.71 -9.25
C VAL A 119 -5.14 -3.31 -9.66
N ALA A 120 -4.94 -2.44 -8.68
CA ALA A 120 -4.57 -1.05 -8.86
C ALA A 120 -3.18 -0.90 -9.53
N GLU A 121 -2.16 -1.55 -8.97
CA GLU A 121 -0.79 -1.49 -9.50
C GLU A 121 -0.70 -2.15 -10.87
N PHE A 122 -1.30 -3.33 -11.03
CA PHE A 122 -1.25 -4.06 -12.29
C PHE A 122 -1.86 -3.27 -13.45
N LEU A 123 -3.05 -2.68 -13.25
CA LEU A 123 -3.70 -1.88 -14.30
C LEU A 123 -2.90 -0.60 -14.61
N SER A 124 -2.38 0.08 -13.61
CA SER A 124 -1.58 1.29 -13.80
C SER A 124 -0.30 0.99 -14.59
N LEU A 125 0.41 -0.08 -14.23
CA LEU A 125 1.64 -0.51 -14.93
C LEU A 125 1.34 -1.04 -16.35
N ALA A 126 0.25 -1.78 -16.53
CA ALA A 126 -0.19 -2.25 -17.84
C ALA A 126 -0.55 -1.09 -18.78
N GLY A 127 -1.22 -0.07 -18.26
CA GLY A 127 -1.49 1.16 -19.00
C GLY A 127 -0.22 1.92 -19.37
N LEU A 128 0.72 2.04 -18.42
CA LEU A 128 2.02 2.68 -18.67
C LEU A 128 2.86 1.92 -19.71
N TYR A 129 2.84 0.58 -19.67
CA TYR A 129 3.57 -0.26 -20.61
C TYR A 129 3.19 0.01 -22.09
N GLN A 130 1.92 0.31 -22.35
CA GLN A 130 1.45 0.64 -23.70
C GLN A 130 2.02 1.95 -24.24
N VAL A 131 2.43 2.86 -23.34
CA VAL A 131 2.94 4.19 -23.72
C VAL A 131 4.46 4.27 -23.62
N SER A 132 5.05 3.63 -22.62
CA SER A 132 6.49 3.66 -22.38
C SER A 132 6.98 2.40 -21.66
N THR A 133 7.57 1.48 -22.42
CA THR A 133 8.15 0.24 -21.89
C THR A 133 9.24 0.49 -20.83
N TRP A 134 10.10 1.49 -21.05
CA TRP A 134 11.18 1.82 -20.12
C TRP A 134 10.66 2.37 -18.79
N ALA A 135 9.68 3.27 -18.85
CA ALA A 135 9.06 3.79 -17.63
C ALA A 135 8.33 2.67 -16.87
N ALA A 136 7.62 1.78 -17.56
CA ALA A 136 6.96 0.64 -16.96
C ALA A 136 7.96 -0.31 -16.29
N LEU A 137 9.10 -0.61 -16.94
CA LEU A 137 10.16 -1.46 -16.39
C LEU A 137 10.72 -0.88 -15.08
N ILE A 138 11.03 0.42 -15.05
CA ILE A 138 11.53 1.09 -13.85
C ILE A 138 10.45 1.08 -12.75
N CYS A 139 9.20 1.42 -13.08
CA CYS A 139 8.12 1.46 -12.10
C CYS A 139 7.74 0.09 -11.56
N THR A 140 7.92 -0.99 -12.32
CA THR A 140 7.72 -2.37 -11.83
C THR A 140 8.67 -2.72 -10.67
N THR A 141 9.80 -2.05 -10.54
CA THR A 141 10.68 -2.22 -9.37
C THR A 141 10.02 -1.83 -8.05
N SER A 142 8.91 -1.04 -8.09
CA SER A 142 8.11 -0.72 -6.91
C SER A 142 7.61 -1.96 -6.18
N ILE A 143 7.21 -3.00 -6.93
CA ILE A 143 6.69 -4.26 -6.38
C ILE A 143 7.78 -4.95 -5.56
N ILE A 144 9.00 -5.02 -6.10
CA ILE A 144 10.15 -5.65 -5.43
C ILE A 144 10.56 -4.84 -4.18
N LEU A 145 10.68 -3.53 -4.34
CA LEU A 145 11.08 -2.64 -3.26
C LEU A 145 9.97 -2.55 -2.20
N GLY A 146 8.71 -2.52 -2.63
CA GLY A 146 7.53 -2.56 -1.76
C GLY A 146 7.52 -3.80 -0.88
N ALA A 147 7.72 -4.97 -1.48
CA ALA A 147 7.85 -6.22 -0.75
C ALA A 147 9.04 -6.16 0.22
N ALA A 148 10.19 -5.63 -0.20
CA ALA A 148 11.38 -5.57 0.62
C ALA A 148 11.16 -4.76 1.90
N TYR A 149 10.69 -3.50 1.82
CA TYR A 149 10.53 -2.66 3.02
C TYR A 149 9.33 -3.07 3.88
N MET A 150 8.22 -3.51 3.29
CA MET A 150 7.03 -3.90 4.06
C MET A 150 7.22 -5.23 4.79
N LEU A 151 7.80 -6.25 4.13
CA LEU A 151 8.11 -7.53 4.79
C LEU A 151 9.23 -7.38 5.81
N TYR A 152 10.20 -6.48 5.55
CA TYR A 152 11.23 -6.16 6.53
C TYR A 152 10.63 -5.53 7.79
N LEU A 153 9.70 -4.57 7.64
CA LEU A 153 8.94 -4.00 8.74
C LEU A 153 8.17 -5.08 9.51
N TYR A 154 7.36 -5.87 8.78
CA TYR A 154 6.56 -6.93 9.39
C TYR A 154 7.41 -7.93 10.17
N ARG A 155 8.50 -8.41 9.56
CA ARG A 155 9.42 -9.36 10.20
C ARG A 155 9.98 -8.81 11.51
N ARG A 156 10.38 -7.57 11.55
CA ARG A 156 10.97 -6.94 12.75
C ARG A 156 9.96 -6.73 13.86
N VAL A 157 8.73 -6.41 13.53
CA VAL A 157 7.67 -6.13 14.50
C VAL A 157 7.01 -7.43 14.98
N ALA A 158 6.65 -8.33 14.07
CA ALA A 158 5.90 -9.53 14.39
C ALA A 158 6.77 -10.70 14.88
N TYR A 159 7.97 -10.90 14.30
CA TYR A 159 8.82 -12.10 14.56
C TYR A 159 10.14 -11.81 15.24
N GLY A 160 10.44 -10.58 15.64
CA GLY A 160 11.63 -10.28 16.44
C GLY A 160 11.59 -10.95 17.82
N PRO A 161 12.71 -10.96 18.57
CA PRO A 161 12.73 -11.50 19.92
C PRO A 161 11.80 -10.71 20.86
N LEU A 162 11.06 -11.43 21.71
CA LEU A 162 10.14 -10.85 22.70
C LEU A 162 10.87 -10.68 24.04
N ASP A 163 11.96 -9.89 24.03
CA ASP A 163 12.86 -9.73 25.17
C ASP A 163 12.43 -8.63 26.15
N LYS A 164 11.49 -7.78 25.74
CA LYS A 164 11.08 -6.60 26.51
C LYS A 164 9.79 -6.88 27.26
N GLU A 165 9.81 -6.71 28.58
CA GLU A 165 8.65 -7.00 29.45
C GLU A 165 7.44 -6.13 29.12
N ASP A 166 7.64 -4.86 28.79
CA ASP A 166 6.58 -3.93 28.41
C ASP A 166 5.89 -4.35 27.11
N VAL A 167 6.63 -4.89 26.13
CA VAL A 167 6.07 -5.46 24.89
C VAL A 167 5.32 -6.75 25.17
N ARG A 168 5.87 -7.62 26.03
CA ARG A 168 5.24 -8.88 26.42
C ARG A 168 3.92 -8.67 27.17
N ALA A 169 3.80 -7.58 27.93
CA ALA A 169 2.61 -7.25 28.70
C ALA A 169 1.49 -6.59 27.86
N MET A 170 1.72 -6.29 26.56
CA MET A 170 0.71 -5.63 25.73
C MET A 170 -0.50 -6.52 25.49
N PRO A 171 -1.73 -6.02 25.73
CA PRO A 171 -2.94 -6.73 25.37
C PRO A 171 -3.15 -6.77 23.86
N ASP A 172 -3.72 -7.87 23.35
CA ASP A 172 -4.09 -7.99 21.95
C ASP A 172 -5.24 -7.03 21.57
N LEU A 173 -5.68 -7.05 20.31
CA LEU A 173 -6.75 -6.20 19.81
C LEU A 173 -8.03 -6.31 20.64
N SER A 174 -8.55 -5.16 21.02
CA SER A 174 -9.89 -5.02 21.61
C SER A 174 -10.98 -5.23 20.54
N VAL A 175 -12.19 -5.51 20.97
CA VAL A 175 -13.35 -5.65 20.07
C VAL A 175 -13.58 -4.39 19.24
N ARG A 176 -13.34 -3.20 19.82
CA ARG A 176 -13.43 -1.91 19.11
C ARG A 176 -12.40 -1.81 17.97
N GLU A 177 -11.15 -2.16 18.23
CA GLU A 177 -10.08 -2.13 17.23
C GLU A 177 -10.34 -3.11 16.09
N ILE A 178 -10.84 -4.32 16.40
CA ILE A 178 -11.26 -5.30 15.39
C ILE A 178 -12.42 -4.75 14.56
N ALA A 179 -13.43 -4.14 15.19
CA ALA A 179 -14.56 -3.55 14.49
C ALA A 179 -14.18 -2.40 13.56
N LEU A 180 -13.05 -1.74 13.77
CA LEU A 180 -12.49 -0.74 12.86
C LEU A 180 -11.68 -1.37 11.71
N LEU A 181 -10.87 -2.38 11.98
CA LEU A 181 -9.97 -2.98 10.99
C LEU A 181 -10.68 -3.99 10.07
N ALA A 182 -11.62 -4.79 10.60
CA ALA A 182 -12.26 -5.85 9.85
C ALA A 182 -13.08 -5.37 8.63
N PRO A 183 -13.89 -4.30 8.71
CA PRO A 183 -14.59 -3.78 7.53
C PRO A 183 -13.64 -3.30 6.44
N VAL A 184 -12.53 -2.64 6.82
CA VAL A 184 -11.52 -2.16 5.87
C VAL A 184 -10.86 -3.35 5.16
N ALA A 185 -10.53 -4.42 5.90
CA ALA A 185 -9.99 -5.64 5.32
C ALA A 185 -11.00 -6.30 4.36
N ALA A 186 -12.27 -6.36 4.73
CA ALA A 186 -13.33 -6.91 3.88
C ALA A 186 -13.49 -6.12 2.57
N VAL A 187 -13.47 -4.78 2.63
CA VAL A 187 -13.54 -3.94 1.42
C VAL A 187 -12.29 -4.09 0.56
N ALA A 188 -11.10 -4.17 1.15
CA ALA A 188 -9.85 -4.38 0.41
C ALA A 188 -9.84 -5.73 -0.34
N LEU A 189 -10.39 -6.79 0.26
CA LEU A 189 -10.62 -8.08 -0.40
C LEU A 189 -11.67 -7.98 -1.50
N TRP A 190 -12.80 -7.34 -1.21
CA TRP A 190 -13.86 -7.17 -2.21
C TRP A 190 -13.35 -6.43 -3.46
N MET A 191 -12.62 -5.33 -3.28
CA MET A 191 -12.00 -4.60 -4.39
C MET A 191 -10.99 -5.45 -5.16
N GLY A 192 -10.28 -6.36 -4.49
CA GLY A 192 -9.29 -7.23 -5.12
C GLY A 192 -9.89 -8.41 -5.88
N VAL A 193 -10.97 -9.01 -5.35
CA VAL A 193 -11.63 -10.18 -5.94
C VAL A 193 -12.66 -9.79 -7.01
N TYR A 194 -13.40 -8.69 -6.76
CA TYR A 194 -14.43 -8.20 -7.69
C TYR A 194 -14.30 -6.69 -7.93
N PRO A 195 -13.23 -6.26 -8.62
CA PRO A 195 -12.94 -4.84 -8.86
C PRO A 195 -13.99 -4.14 -9.70
N GLU A 196 -14.77 -4.87 -10.50
CA GLU A 196 -15.80 -4.34 -11.37
C GLU A 196 -16.84 -3.51 -10.61
N SER A 197 -17.17 -3.86 -9.36
CA SER A 197 -18.07 -3.09 -8.49
C SER A 197 -17.63 -1.63 -8.32
N PHE A 198 -16.32 -1.39 -8.35
CA PHE A 198 -15.72 -0.06 -8.15
C PHE A 198 -15.34 0.61 -9.47
N MET A 199 -15.04 -0.17 -10.50
CA MET A 199 -14.63 0.34 -11.81
C MET A 199 -15.82 0.72 -12.69
N ALA A 200 -16.91 -0.04 -12.66
CA ALA A 200 -18.08 0.18 -13.51
C ALA A 200 -18.66 1.62 -13.39
N PRO A 201 -18.82 2.21 -12.20
CA PRO A 201 -19.31 3.58 -12.06
C PRO A 201 -18.43 4.65 -12.73
N MET A 202 -17.10 4.42 -12.77
CA MET A 202 -16.13 5.39 -13.29
C MET A 202 -15.89 5.26 -14.80
N ARG A 203 -16.29 4.14 -15.40
CA ARG A 203 -15.95 3.77 -16.79
C ARG A 203 -16.45 4.77 -17.82
N ASN A 204 -17.66 5.26 -17.69
CA ASN A 204 -18.25 6.24 -18.61
C ASN A 204 -17.52 7.57 -18.57
N ASP A 205 -17.13 8.01 -17.38
CA ASP A 205 -16.42 9.28 -17.19
C ASP A 205 -15.00 9.19 -17.75
N VAL A 206 -14.31 8.07 -17.53
CA VAL A 206 -12.98 7.79 -18.11
C VAL A 206 -13.05 7.79 -19.63
N THR A 207 -14.05 7.14 -20.22
CA THR A 207 -14.23 7.10 -21.69
C THR A 207 -14.50 8.50 -22.24
N THR A 208 -15.34 9.28 -21.56
CA THR A 208 -15.66 10.66 -21.97
C THR A 208 -14.43 11.57 -21.86
N LEU A 209 -13.62 11.41 -20.81
CA LEU A 209 -12.38 12.15 -20.63
C LEU A 209 -11.40 11.86 -21.76
N LEU A 210 -11.17 10.59 -22.09
CA LEU A 210 -10.26 10.20 -23.16
C LEU A 210 -10.71 10.74 -24.53
N ALA A 211 -11.99 10.67 -24.83
CA ALA A 211 -12.56 11.22 -26.09
C ALA A 211 -12.40 12.76 -26.21
N ARG A 212 -12.22 13.47 -25.08
CA ARG A 212 -11.93 14.92 -25.09
C ARG A 212 -10.45 15.24 -25.28
N ILE A 213 -9.55 14.34 -24.85
CA ILE A 213 -8.09 14.51 -24.97
C ILE A 213 -7.62 14.19 -26.39
N GLU A 214 -8.31 13.28 -27.09
CA GLU A 214 -8.02 12.91 -28.46
C GLU A 214 -8.46 13.95 -29.53
N ARG A 215 -9.25 14.94 -29.14
CA ARG A 215 -9.69 16.07 -29.98
C ARG A 215 -8.70 17.22 -29.94
#